data_3e1d77081012bf0a902f22ff71457968
#
_entry.id   3e1d77081012bf0a902f22ff71457968
#
_cell.length_a   1.000
_cell.length_b   1.000
_cell.length_c   1.000
_cell.angle_alpha   90.00
_cell.angle_beta   90.00
_cell.angle_gamma   90.00
#
_symmetry.space_group_name_H-M   'P 1'
#
loop_
_entity.id
_entity.type
_entity.pdbx_description
1 polymer ?
#
loop_
_entity_poly.entity_id
_entity_poly.type
_entity_poly.pdbx_seq_one_letter_code
_entity_poly.pdbx_strand_id
1 'polypeptide(L)'
;CSREPRPRKKKATHAELFKGLKVHKEVIPLDEEDKVCPVCGSPMERIGEEYVRRELVFTPAKCEVYEYYTESYGCPDCKEGKGDTEKSVIVKSKVPPALIGKGPASSSTVAWTIYQKYANGMPLYRQEKDWKEYGAAVSRTTLANWIIYSAWHYFRPLYAEGISHGR
;
A
#
# COMPACT_ATOMS: atom_id res chain seq x y z
N CYS A 1 15.18 -29.89 -28.40
CA CYS A 1 14.68 -30.15 -27.04
C CYS A 1 13.61 -29.11 -26.71
N SER A 2 12.35 -29.47 -26.94
CA SER A 2 11.21 -28.64 -26.50
C SER A 2 11.00 -28.86 -24.99
N ARG A 3 11.32 -27.86 -24.18
CA ARG A 3 10.98 -27.86 -22.75
C ARG A 3 9.49 -27.60 -22.59
N GLU A 4 8.77 -28.56 -22.04
CA GLU A 4 7.39 -28.35 -21.61
C GLU A 4 7.30 -27.16 -20.64
N PRO A 5 6.34 -26.24 -20.81
CA PRO A 5 6.18 -25.11 -19.91
C PRO A 5 5.77 -25.61 -18.51
N ARG A 6 6.58 -25.29 -17.49
CA ARG A 6 6.26 -25.64 -16.10
C ARG A 6 4.95 -24.92 -15.69
N PRO A 7 4.02 -25.62 -15.06
CA PRO A 7 2.77 -25.02 -14.59
C PRO A 7 3.09 -23.84 -13.65
N ARG A 8 2.47 -22.68 -13.92
CA ARG A 8 2.59 -21.48 -13.07
C ARG A 8 2.04 -21.78 -11.68
N LYS A 9 2.86 -21.71 -10.65
CA LYS A 9 2.40 -21.79 -9.25
C LYS A 9 1.38 -20.67 -8.99
N LYS A 10 0.26 -20.98 -8.35
CA LYS A 10 -0.69 -19.97 -7.88
C LYS A 10 0.05 -18.98 -6.98
N LYS A 11 -0.13 -17.67 -7.20
CA LYS A 11 0.42 -16.64 -6.33
C LYS A 11 -0.29 -16.76 -4.96
N ALA A 12 0.50 -16.84 -3.88
CA ALA A 12 -0.05 -16.79 -2.53
C ALA A 12 -0.75 -15.45 -2.30
N THR A 13 -1.84 -15.46 -1.57
CA THR A 13 -2.54 -14.23 -1.15
C THR A 13 -1.72 -13.50 -0.09
N HIS A 14 -1.93 -12.17 0.06
CA HIS A 14 -1.25 -11.40 1.11
C HIS A 14 -1.55 -11.94 2.51
N ALA A 15 -2.73 -12.49 2.73
CA ALA A 15 -3.10 -13.14 3.99
C ALA A 15 -2.24 -14.39 4.29
N GLU A 16 -1.92 -15.17 3.26
CA GLU A 16 -1.05 -16.35 3.40
C GLU A 16 0.42 -15.96 3.59
N LEU A 17 0.86 -14.86 2.93
CA LEU A 17 2.24 -14.37 3.03
C LEU A 17 2.60 -13.86 4.42
N PHE A 18 1.63 -13.30 5.14
CA PHE A 18 1.85 -12.64 6.44
C PHE A 18 1.19 -13.37 7.61
N LYS A 19 0.93 -14.67 7.44
CA LYS A 19 0.35 -15.52 8.48
C LYS A 19 1.28 -15.56 9.71
N GLY A 20 0.78 -15.02 10.82
CA GLY A 20 1.54 -14.98 12.09
C GLY A 20 2.06 -13.59 12.47
N LEU A 21 1.94 -12.58 11.59
CA LEU A 21 2.23 -11.19 11.95
C LEU A 21 1.02 -10.52 12.56
N LYS A 22 1.29 -9.58 13.49
CA LYS A 22 0.24 -8.74 14.06
C LYS A 22 -0.29 -7.79 12.99
N VAL A 23 -1.60 -7.79 12.81
CA VAL A 23 -2.30 -6.92 11.86
C VAL A 23 -2.91 -5.75 12.62
N HIS A 24 -2.60 -4.54 12.19
CA HIS A 24 -3.24 -3.31 12.68
C HIS A 24 -4.24 -2.84 11.62
N LYS A 25 -5.47 -2.58 12.07
CA LYS A 25 -6.50 -1.95 11.25
C LYS A 25 -6.41 -0.45 11.44
N GLU A 26 -6.21 0.29 10.36
CA GLU A 26 -6.19 1.74 10.35
C GLU A 26 -7.33 2.25 9.47
N VAL A 27 -8.27 2.95 10.08
CA VAL A 27 -9.42 3.53 9.41
C VAL A 27 -9.13 5.01 9.19
N ILE A 28 -9.16 5.44 7.93
CA ILE A 28 -8.91 6.83 7.55
C ILE A 28 -10.26 7.53 7.44
N PRO A 29 -10.60 8.43 8.38
CA PRO A 29 -11.84 9.18 8.34
C PRO A 29 -11.84 10.18 7.18
N LEU A 30 -13.02 10.65 6.80
CA LEU A 30 -13.17 11.79 5.91
C LEU A 30 -12.89 13.08 6.68
N ASP A 31 -12.22 14.03 6.04
CA ASP A 31 -12.00 15.35 6.62
C ASP A 31 -13.33 16.05 6.90
N GLU A 32 -13.41 16.87 7.97
CA GLU A 32 -14.67 17.52 8.40
C GLU A 32 -15.27 18.40 7.28
N GLU A 33 -14.41 19.05 6.48
CA GLU A 33 -14.82 19.89 5.36
C GLU A 33 -15.49 19.09 4.24
N ASP A 34 -15.08 17.84 4.05
CA ASP A 34 -15.59 16.93 3.01
C ASP A 34 -16.84 16.16 3.46
N LYS A 35 -17.29 16.32 4.71
CA LYS A 35 -18.51 15.68 5.27
C LYS A 35 -19.81 16.40 4.86
N VAL A 36 -19.74 17.37 3.98
CA VAL A 36 -20.89 18.10 3.44
C VAL A 36 -21.18 17.62 2.01
N CYS A 37 -22.44 17.36 1.70
CA CYS A 37 -22.83 16.90 0.37
C CYS A 37 -22.53 17.99 -0.68
N PRO A 38 -21.73 17.68 -1.73
CA PRO A 38 -21.38 18.65 -2.75
C PRO A 38 -22.55 19.05 -3.67
N VAL A 39 -23.70 18.36 -3.55
CA VAL A 39 -24.90 18.63 -4.39
C VAL A 39 -25.94 19.45 -3.64
N CYS A 40 -26.27 19.09 -2.39
CA CYS A 40 -27.36 19.74 -1.63
C CYS A 40 -26.89 20.47 -0.37
N GLY A 41 -25.60 20.41 -0.02
CA GLY A 41 -25.03 21.06 1.17
C GLY A 41 -25.42 20.44 2.51
N SER A 42 -26.15 19.32 2.53
CA SER A 42 -26.55 18.65 3.77
C SER A 42 -25.38 17.83 4.36
N PRO A 43 -25.33 17.63 5.70
CA PRO A 43 -24.34 16.77 6.33
C PRO A 43 -24.52 15.32 5.87
N MET A 44 -23.40 14.65 5.61
CA MET A 44 -23.40 13.25 5.16
C MET A 44 -23.22 12.30 6.34
N GLU A 45 -23.92 11.16 6.29
CA GLU A 45 -23.78 10.09 7.26
C GLU A 45 -22.78 9.03 6.81
N ARG A 46 -22.03 8.49 7.77
CA ARG A 46 -21.13 7.36 7.53
C ARG A 46 -21.94 6.10 7.18
N ILE A 47 -21.73 5.57 5.99
CA ILE A 47 -22.45 4.39 5.49
C ILE A 47 -21.64 3.10 5.52
N GLY A 48 -20.33 3.17 5.76
CA GLY A 48 -19.48 1.98 5.84
C GLY A 48 -18.00 2.24 5.75
N GLU A 49 -17.24 1.16 5.75
CA GLU A 49 -15.80 1.11 5.56
C GLU A 49 -15.47 0.24 4.35
N GLU A 50 -14.44 0.61 3.61
CA GLU A 50 -13.95 -0.18 2.50
C GLU A 50 -12.47 -0.48 2.69
N TYR A 51 -12.09 -1.74 2.49
CA TYR A 51 -10.69 -2.17 2.49
C TYR A 51 -9.95 -1.55 1.29
N VAL A 52 -8.84 -0.89 1.55
CA VAL A 52 -8.02 -0.25 0.51
C VAL A 52 -6.80 -1.08 0.20
N ARG A 53 -5.94 -1.29 1.20
CA ARG A 53 -4.68 -2.00 1.02
C ARG A 53 -4.11 -2.52 2.33
N ARG A 54 -3.15 -3.41 2.20
CA ARG A 54 -2.31 -3.91 3.30
C ARG A 54 -0.87 -3.49 3.05
N GLU A 55 -0.20 -3.03 4.08
CA GLU A 55 1.22 -2.69 4.06
C GLU A 55 1.99 -3.47 5.11
N LEU A 56 3.15 -3.99 4.73
CA LEU A 56 4.11 -4.56 5.65
C LEU A 56 5.01 -3.44 6.17
N VAL A 57 4.90 -3.13 7.45
CA VAL A 57 5.73 -2.10 8.11
C VAL A 57 6.84 -2.78 8.88
N PHE A 58 8.08 -2.39 8.62
CA PHE A 58 9.25 -2.89 9.31
C PHE A 58 9.94 -1.77 10.08
N THR A 59 10.02 -1.94 11.38
CA THR A 59 10.91 -1.19 12.26
C THR A 59 11.96 -2.19 12.75
N PRO A 60 13.27 -1.88 12.74
CA PRO A 60 14.29 -2.80 13.18
C PRO A 60 13.90 -3.51 14.48
N ALA A 61 13.94 -4.86 14.48
CA ALA A 61 13.42 -5.78 15.49
C ALA A 61 11.87 -5.90 15.60
N LYS A 62 11.08 -5.22 14.74
CA LYS A 62 9.61 -5.33 14.74
C LYS A 62 9.06 -5.36 13.33
N CYS A 63 8.27 -6.42 13.01
CA CYS A 63 7.59 -6.55 11.73
C CYS A 63 6.09 -6.66 11.98
N GLU A 64 5.32 -5.76 11.40
CA GLU A 64 3.87 -5.68 11.56
C GLU A 64 3.18 -5.42 10.22
N VAL A 65 1.90 -5.74 10.13
CA VAL A 65 1.09 -5.50 8.93
C VAL A 65 0.05 -4.46 9.25
N TYR A 66 -0.02 -3.41 8.43
CA TYR A 66 -1.04 -2.37 8.50
C TYR A 66 -2.04 -2.56 7.36
N GLU A 67 -3.30 -2.62 7.70
CA GLU A 67 -4.42 -2.66 6.75
C GLU A 67 -5.13 -1.32 6.77
N TYR A 68 -5.17 -0.66 5.62
CA TYR A 68 -5.82 0.64 5.47
C TYR A 68 -7.24 0.46 4.96
N TYR A 69 -8.17 1.12 5.62
CA TYR A 69 -9.58 1.17 5.28
C TYR A 69 -10.01 2.62 5.11
N THR A 70 -10.84 2.88 4.10
CA THR A 70 -11.49 4.19 3.92
C THR A 70 -12.91 4.15 4.45
N GLU A 71 -13.35 5.24 5.03
CA GLU A 71 -14.76 5.44 5.33
C GLU A 71 -15.50 5.96 4.10
N SER A 72 -16.73 5.50 3.94
CA SER A 72 -17.64 5.99 2.90
C SER A 72 -18.80 6.73 3.56
N TYR A 73 -19.10 7.90 3.05
CA TYR A 73 -20.16 8.78 3.53
C TYR A 73 -21.20 8.95 2.43
N GLY A 74 -22.48 8.88 2.79
CA GLY A 74 -23.60 9.07 1.89
C GLY A 74 -24.45 10.27 2.32
N CYS A 75 -25.06 10.97 1.36
CA CYS A 75 -26.02 12.02 1.63
C CYS A 75 -27.42 11.42 1.76
N PRO A 76 -28.11 11.53 2.92
CA PRO A 76 -29.47 11.02 3.09
C PRO A 76 -30.48 11.76 2.22
N ASP A 77 -30.36 13.09 2.10
CA ASP A 77 -31.33 13.92 1.35
C ASP A 77 -31.31 13.61 -0.16
N CYS A 78 -30.11 13.40 -0.74
CA CYS A 78 -29.99 12.99 -2.14
C CYS A 78 -30.48 11.56 -2.38
N LYS A 79 -30.38 10.66 -1.37
CA LYS A 79 -30.89 9.28 -1.44
C LYS A 79 -32.43 9.25 -1.44
N GLU A 80 -33.09 10.16 -0.73
CA GLU A 80 -34.55 10.28 -0.64
C GLU A 80 -35.18 11.08 -1.79
N GLY A 81 -34.40 11.51 -2.80
CA GLY A 81 -34.91 12.26 -3.95
C GLY A 81 -35.27 13.72 -3.64
N LYS A 82 -34.81 14.26 -2.51
CA LYS A 82 -35.01 15.67 -2.13
C LYS A 82 -34.01 16.63 -2.78
N GLY A 83 -33.01 16.11 -3.51
CA GLY A 83 -31.99 16.90 -4.21
C GLY A 83 -32.26 16.96 -5.72
N ASP A 84 -31.62 17.87 -6.42
CA ASP A 84 -31.75 18.10 -7.88
C ASP A 84 -31.28 16.92 -8.77
N THR A 85 -30.79 15.82 -8.19
CA THR A 85 -30.30 14.66 -8.92
C THR A 85 -30.85 13.36 -8.33
N GLU A 86 -31.35 12.47 -9.18
CA GLU A 86 -31.84 11.11 -8.83
C GLU A 86 -30.71 10.15 -8.40
N LYS A 87 -29.46 10.64 -8.24
CA LYS A 87 -28.30 9.79 -7.91
C LYS A 87 -27.84 10.04 -6.48
N SER A 88 -27.70 8.95 -5.70
CA SER A 88 -27.09 9.00 -4.38
C SER A 88 -25.62 9.45 -4.47
N VAL A 89 -25.27 10.50 -3.72
CA VAL A 89 -23.90 11.01 -3.64
C VAL A 89 -23.14 10.24 -2.57
N ILE A 90 -22.05 9.58 -2.96
CA ILE A 90 -21.16 8.86 -2.05
C ILE A 90 -19.77 9.48 -2.14
N VAL A 91 -19.22 9.87 -1.00
CA VAL A 91 -17.85 10.40 -0.88
C VAL A 91 -17.01 9.45 -0.02
N LYS A 92 -15.77 9.20 -0.45
CA LYS A 92 -14.81 8.36 0.28
C LYS A 92 -13.63 9.20 0.72
N SER A 93 -13.06 8.86 1.89
CA SER A 93 -11.86 9.52 2.40
C SER A 93 -10.66 9.28 1.45
N LYS A 94 -9.78 10.27 1.35
CA LYS A 94 -8.55 10.18 0.53
C LYS A 94 -7.48 9.40 1.29
N VAL A 95 -6.93 8.38 0.65
CA VAL A 95 -5.84 7.57 1.22
C VAL A 95 -4.51 8.05 0.67
N PRO A 96 -3.47 8.19 1.52
CA PRO A 96 -2.12 8.44 1.03
C PRO A 96 -1.70 7.40 -0.01
N PRO A 97 -1.00 7.79 -1.09
CA PRO A 97 -0.59 6.86 -2.12
C PRO A 97 0.35 5.79 -1.55
N ALA A 98 0.20 4.54 -2.00
CA ALA A 98 1.14 3.49 -1.67
C ALA A 98 2.50 3.76 -2.32
N LEU A 99 3.60 3.42 -1.66
CA LEU A 99 4.95 3.55 -2.24
C LEU A 99 5.06 2.76 -3.54
N ILE A 100 4.55 1.54 -3.54
CA ILE A 100 4.49 0.67 -4.72
C ILE A 100 3.05 0.25 -4.93
N GLY A 101 2.45 0.69 -6.03
CA GLY A 101 1.06 0.33 -6.35
C GLY A 101 0.84 -1.17 -6.35
N LYS A 102 -0.24 -1.63 -5.68
CA LYS A 102 -0.64 -3.04 -5.55
C LYS A 102 0.37 -3.96 -4.83
N GLY A 103 1.41 -3.39 -4.21
CA GLY A 103 2.38 -4.14 -3.40
C GLY A 103 2.16 -3.94 -1.90
N PRO A 104 2.57 -4.90 -1.04
CA PRO A 104 2.47 -4.78 0.42
C PRO A 104 3.66 -4.03 1.04
N ALA A 105 4.54 -3.44 0.25
CA ALA A 105 5.76 -2.81 0.72
C ALA A 105 5.50 -1.40 1.21
N SER A 106 5.77 -1.14 2.49
CA SER A 106 5.89 0.20 3.04
C SER A 106 7.25 0.82 2.71
N SER A 107 7.39 2.13 2.90
CA SER A 107 8.67 2.83 2.74
C SER A 107 9.76 2.28 3.66
N SER A 108 9.42 1.92 4.90
CA SER A 108 10.36 1.34 5.87
C SER A 108 10.88 -0.03 5.42
N THR A 109 10.02 -0.88 4.88
CA THR A 109 10.39 -2.21 4.37
C THR A 109 11.33 -2.12 3.17
N VAL A 110 11.04 -1.22 2.24
CA VAL A 110 11.90 -1.01 1.06
C VAL A 110 13.24 -0.39 1.45
N ALA A 111 13.24 0.63 2.31
CA ALA A 111 14.45 1.26 2.81
C ALA A 111 15.37 0.25 3.52
N TRP A 112 14.81 -0.61 4.37
CA TRP A 112 15.56 -1.67 5.03
C TRP A 112 16.16 -2.66 4.03
N THR A 113 15.39 -3.10 3.04
CA THR A 113 15.86 -4.01 1.99
C THR A 113 17.03 -3.43 1.20
N ILE A 114 16.95 -2.14 0.84
CA ILE A 114 18.01 -1.41 0.14
C ILE A 114 19.25 -1.27 1.03
N TYR A 115 19.07 -0.84 2.29
CA TYR A 115 20.15 -0.69 3.25
C TYR A 115 20.90 -2.02 3.46
N GLN A 116 20.19 -3.11 3.70
CA GLN A 116 20.81 -4.42 3.86
C GLN A 116 21.58 -4.86 2.62
N LYS A 117 21.05 -4.58 1.42
CA LYS A 117 21.71 -4.98 0.19
C LYS A 117 22.98 -4.17 -0.10
N TYR A 118 22.92 -2.85 0.04
CA TYR A 118 23.98 -1.97 -0.45
C TYR A 118 24.94 -1.47 0.65
N ALA A 119 24.46 -1.25 1.87
CA ALA A 119 25.32 -0.87 2.99
C ALA A 119 25.94 -2.09 3.69
N ASN A 120 25.13 -3.14 3.92
CA ASN A 120 25.60 -4.34 4.63
C ASN A 120 26.04 -5.48 3.69
N GLY A 121 25.97 -5.30 2.37
CA GLY A 121 26.39 -6.30 1.39
C GLY A 121 25.56 -7.61 1.41
N MET A 122 24.35 -7.57 2.01
CA MET A 122 23.53 -8.78 2.19
C MET A 122 22.80 -9.17 0.91
N PRO A 123 23.03 -10.37 0.34
CA PRO A 123 22.35 -10.83 -0.85
C PRO A 123 20.84 -11.03 -0.60
N LEU A 124 20.01 -10.79 -1.61
CA LEU A 124 18.54 -10.89 -1.48
C LEU A 124 18.05 -12.29 -1.07
N TYR A 125 18.77 -13.37 -1.45
CA TYR A 125 18.40 -14.73 -1.02
C TYR A 125 18.56 -14.92 0.49
N ARG A 126 19.49 -14.22 1.10
CA ARG A 126 19.72 -14.25 2.56
C ARG A 126 18.65 -13.41 3.25
N GLN A 127 18.35 -12.23 2.71
CA GLN A 127 17.24 -11.42 3.19
C GLN A 127 15.87 -12.13 3.09
N GLU A 128 15.63 -12.94 2.04
CA GLU A 128 14.42 -13.77 1.91
C GLU A 128 14.27 -14.74 3.10
N LYS A 129 15.37 -15.29 3.60
CA LYS A 129 15.36 -16.15 4.79
C LYS A 129 15.04 -15.35 6.05
N ASP A 130 15.70 -14.21 6.23
CA ASP A 130 15.47 -13.32 7.39
C ASP A 130 14.02 -12.84 7.44
N TRP A 131 13.46 -12.43 6.30
CA TRP A 131 12.04 -12.03 6.22
C TRP A 131 11.10 -13.18 6.62
N LYS A 132 11.44 -14.41 6.23
CA LYS A 132 10.66 -15.59 6.63
C LYS A 132 10.73 -15.84 8.14
N GLU A 133 11.88 -15.62 8.77
CA GLU A 133 12.04 -15.70 10.24
C GLU A 133 11.24 -14.63 10.97
N TYR A 134 11.11 -13.42 10.39
CA TYR A 134 10.22 -12.36 10.89
C TYR A 134 8.72 -12.63 10.64
N GLY A 135 8.38 -13.75 9.98
CA GLY A 135 6.98 -14.12 9.68
C GLY A 135 6.46 -13.61 8.34
N ALA A 136 7.30 -12.96 7.52
CA ALA A 136 6.93 -12.43 6.22
C ALA A 136 7.49 -13.30 5.08
N ALA A 137 6.65 -14.05 4.36
CA ALA A 137 7.06 -14.91 3.25
C ALA A 137 7.30 -14.13 1.94
N VAL A 138 8.23 -13.17 1.97
CA VAL A 138 8.58 -12.31 0.82
C VAL A 138 9.71 -12.94 0.02
N SER A 139 9.48 -13.18 -1.27
CA SER A 139 10.48 -13.81 -2.14
C SER A 139 11.58 -12.82 -2.57
N ARG A 140 12.79 -13.34 -2.83
CA ARG A 140 13.90 -12.55 -3.38
C ARG A 140 13.55 -11.80 -4.68
N THR A 141 12.65 -12.36 -5.50
CA THR A 141 12.16 -11.70 -6.72
C THR A 141 11.31 -10.48 -6.37
N THR A 142 10.47 -10.59 -5.33
CA THR A 142 9.68 -9.46 -4.84
C THR A 142 10.58 -8.36 -4.27
N LEU A 143 11.57 -8.72 -3.47
CA LEU A 143 12.57 -7.78 -2.94
C LEU A 143 13.34 -7.07 -4.06
N ALA A 144 13.76 -7.79 -5.10
CA ALA A 144 14.42 -7.22 -6.27
C ALA A 144 13.51 -6.21 -6.99
N ASN A 145 12.24 -6.57 -7.21
CA ASN A 145 11.27 -5.68 -7.85
C ASN A 145 11.02 -4.40 -7.05
N TRP A 146 10.99 -4.45 -5.71
CA TRP A 146 10.87 -3.26 -4.87
C TRP A 146 12.07 -2.31 -5.05
N ILE A 147 13.28 -2.86 -5.09
CA ILE A 147 14.49 -2.06 -5.32
C ILE A 147 14.47 -1.43 -6.71
N ILE A 148 14.17 -2.22 -7.74
CA ILE A 148 14.12 -1.73 -9.14
C ILE A 148 13.07 -0.64 -9.28
N TYR A 149 11.87 -0.85 -8.75
CA TYR A 149 10.80 0.14 -8.79
C TYR A 149 11.23 1.46 -8.12
N SER A 150 11.82 1.36 -6.92
CA SER A 150 12.26 2.53 -6.16
C SER A 150 13.40 3.27 -6.86
N ALA A 151 14.33 2.54 -7.49
CA ALA A 151 15.41 3.13 -8.27
C ALA A 151 14.88 3.97 -9.44
N TRP A 152 13.88 3.45 -10.18
CA TRP A 152 13.31 4.14 -11.34
C TRP A 152 12.41 5.32 -10.98
N HIS A 153 11.55 5.16 -9.97
CA HIS A 153 10.51 6.14 -9.66
C HIS A 153 10.96 7.22 -8.66
N TYR A 154 11.88 6.90 -7.78
CA TYR A 154 12.29 7.82 -6.70
C TYR A 154 13.75 8.27 -6.80
N PHE A 155 14.70 7.36 -7.04
CA PHE A 155 16.12 7.75 -7.00
C PHE A 155 16.61 8.35 -8.31
N ARG A 156 16.15 7.86 -9.46
CA ARG A 156 16.56 8.39 -10.75
C ARG A 156 16.21 9.87 -10.96
N PRO A 157 14.99 10.35 -10.62
CA PRO A 157 14.68 11.78 -10.68
C PRO A 157 15.58 12.62 -9.78
N LEU A 158 15.78 12.19 -8.52
CA LEU A 158 16.66 12.89 -7.57
C LEU A 158 18.11 12.98 -8.07
N TYR A 159 18.62 11.91 -8.66
CA TYR A 159 19.96 11.90 -9.25
C TYR A 159 20.07 12.85 -10.44
N ALA A 160 19.06 12.89 -11.31
CA ALA A 160 19.03 13.79 -12.47
C ALA A 160 18.98 15.27 -12.05
N GLU A 161 18.21 15.61 -11.03
CA GLU A 161 18.15 16.96 -10.44
C GLU A 161 19.47 17.35 -9.76
N GLY A 162 20.08 16.43 -8.98
CA GLY A 162 21.36 16.66 -8.31
C GLY A 162 22.51 16.99 -9.26
N ILE A 163 22.54 16.38 -10.44
CA ILE A 163 23.54 16.68 -11.47
C ILE A 163 23.30 18.06 -12.10
N SER A 164 22.06 18.49 -12.26
CA SER A 164 21.73 19.79 -12.88
C SER A 164 22.08 20.99 -11.99
N HIS A 165 22.17 20.82 -10.66
CA HIS A 165 22.51 21.87 -9.70
C HIS A 165 24.00 21.87 -9.27
N GLY A 166 24.80 20.92 -9.76
CA GLY A 166 26.20 20.75 -9.41
C GLY A 166 27.19 21.28 -10.43
N ARG A 167 26.82 22.24 -11.31
CA ARG A 167 27.73 22.96 -12.22
C ARG A 167 27.72 24.43 -11.93
#